data_b8f0f5ef61e7967798e225712e0e7c91
#
_entry.id   b8f0f5ef61e7967798e225712e0e7c91
#
_cell.length_a   1.000
_cell.length_b   1.000
_cell.length_c   1.000
_cell.angle_alpha   90.00
_cell.angle_beta   90.00
_cell.angle_gamma   90.00
#
_symmetry.space_group_name_H-M   'P 1'
#
loop_
_entity.id
_entity.type
_entity.pdbx_description
1 polymer ?
#
loop_
_entity_poly.entity_id
_entity_poly.type
_entity_poly.pdbx_seq_one_letter_code
_entity_poly.pdbx_strand_id
1 'polypeptide(L)'
;RDVPAGVYTSVSYMIGVDSTRNVSGAQTGALDPANGMFWTWSSGYIMAKVEGHSPSSTASFGLLVLHIGGFGAPYPGQRIVTPSFNSAQAVVTANTVPRVFMKADINEWFQTPNVIDFSSINVMNTPGPNSTMFADNYMDMFSVDSLRN
;
A
#
# COMPACT_ATOMS: atom_id res chain seq x y z
N ARG A 1 -16.46 4.12 11.35
CA ARG A 1 -16.60 3.42 12.65
C ARG A 1 -16.20 4.40 13.75
N ASP A 2 -16.98 4.44 14.81
CA ASP A 2 -16.61 5.22 15.99
C ASP A 2 -15.48 4.49 16.72
N VAL A 3 -14.46 5.24 17.10
CA VAL A 3 -13.35 4.73 17.88
C VAL A 3 -13.71 4.91 19.36
N PRO A 4 -13.70 3.85 20.18
CA PRO A 4 -14.03 3.96 21.60
C PRO A 4 -13.15 4.98 22.33
N ALA A 5 -13.68 5.60 23.37
CA ALA A 5 -12.87 6.45 24.25
C ALA A 5 -11.73 5.65 24.87
N GLY A 6 -10.52 6.21 24.86
CA GLY A 6 -9.33 5.50 25.31
C GLY A 6 -8.03 6.18 24.89
N VAL A 7 -6.93 5.57 25.27
CA VAL A 7 -5.57 5.99 24.91
C VAL A 7 -4.99 4.97 23.94
N TYR A 8 -4.55 5.45 22.80
CA TYR A 8 -4.00 4.64 21.70
C TYR A 8 -2.54 5.01 21.46
N THR A 9 -1.71 4.00 21.26
CA THR A 9 -0.25 4.14 21.05
C THR A 9 0.19 3.83 19.62
N SER A 10 -0.72 3.33 18.79
CA SER A 10 -0.46 3.02 17.40
C SER A 10 -1.74 3.00 16.58
N VAL A 11 -1.60 3.00 15.29
CA VAL A 11 -2.66 2.68 14.32
C VAL A 11 -2.15 1.59 13.39
N SER A 12 -2.97 0.58 13.16
CA SER A 12 -2.68 -0.47 12.18
C SER A 12 -3.68 -0.42 11.05
N TYR A 13 -3.19 -0.54 9.83
CA TYR A 13 -4.03 -0.61 8.64
C TYR A 13 -3.40 -1.51 7.58
N MET A 14 -4.21 -1.91 6.61
CA MET A 14 -3.77 -2.72 5.49
C MET A 14 -3.53 -1.84 4.27
N ILE A 15 -2.36 -2.01 3.64
CA ILE A 15 -2.14 -1.58 2.26
C ILE A 15 -2.71 -2.67 1.36
N GLY A 16 -3.66 -2.30 0.50
CA GLY A 16 -4.33 -3.21 -0.40
C GLY A 16 -5.73 -3.65 0.05
N VAL A 17 -6.23 -4.70 -0.56
CA VAL A 17 -7.59 -5.23 -0.37
C VAL A 17 -7.50 -6.64 0.19
N ASP A 18 -8.26 -6.93 1.25
CA ASP A 18 -8.27 -8.25 1.87
C ASP A 18 -8.78 -9.36 0.93
N SER A 19 -8.39 -10.60 1.25
CA SER A 19 -8.72 -11.76 0.42
C SER A 19 -10.23 -11.97 0.28
N THR A 20 -11.01 -11.69 1.33
CA THR A 20 -12.47 -11.86 1.30
C THR A 20 -13.12 -10.93 0.27
N ARG A 21 -12.70 -9.66 0.24
CA ARG A 21 -13.18 -8.70 -0.77
C ARG A 21 -12.69 -9.02 -2.17
N ASN A 22 -11.46 -9.52 -2.29
CA ASN A 22 -10.93 -9.96 -3.59
C ASN A 22 -11.74 -11.11 -4.20
N VAL A 23 -12.10 -12.14 -3.43
CA VAL A 23 -12.86 -13.30 -3.92
C VAL A 23 -14.35 -13.04 -4.06
N SER A 24 -14.88 -11.99 -3.45
CA SER A 24 -16.29 -11.61 -3.58
C SER A 24 -16.62 -10.80 -4.85
N GLY A 25 -15.62 -10.60 -5.71
CA GLY A 25 -15.77 -9.89 -6.98
C GLY A 25 -15.70 -8.37 -6.87
N ALA A 26 -16.18 -7.69 -7.90
CA ALA A 26 -16.17 -6.23 -7.96
C ALA A 26 -17.00 -5.60 -6.85
N GLN A 27 -16.46 -4.59 -6.19
CA GLN A 27 -17.07 -3.82 -5.12
C GLN A 27 -17.52 -2.45 -5.65
N THR A 28 -18.11 -1.64 -4.79
CA THR A 28 -18.52 -0.26 -5.08
C THR A 28 -17.71 0.75 -4.29
N GLY A 29 -17.92 2.05 -4.55
CA GLY A 29 -17.24 3.14 -3.84
C GLY A 29 -15.75 3.19 -4.15
N ALA A 30 -14.91 3.23 -3.14
CA ALA A 30 -13.46 3.30 -3.33
C ALA A 30 -12.86 2.07 -4.04
N LEU A 31 -13.55 0.94 -4.00
CA LEU A 31 -13.16 -0.31 -4.65
C LEU A 31 -13.90 -0.56 -5.97
N ASP A 32 -14.57 0.45 -6.52
CA ASP A 32 -15.22 0.31 -7.82
C ASP A 32 -14.15 0.07 -8.91
N PRO A 33 -14.29 -0.95 -9.76
CA PRO A 33 -13.38 -1.21 -10.87
C PRO A 33 -13.14 -0.02 -11.80
N ALA A 34 -14.12 0.90 -11.91
CA ALA A 34 -13.96 2.14 -12.67
C ALA A 34 -12.81 3.03 -12.18
N ASN A 35 -12.33 2.84 -10.94
CA ASN A 35 -11.17 3.54 -10.40
C ASN A 35 -9.82 3.03 -10.96
N GLY A 36 -9.83 1.99 -11.83
CA GLY A 36 -8.63 1.46 -12.47
C GLY A 36 -7.68 0.69 -11.55
N MET A 37 -8.19 0.21 -10.40
CA MET A 37 -7.43 -0.57 -9.41
C MET A 37 -7.95 -2.02 -9.31
N PHE A 38 -8.50 -2.53 -10.39
CA PHE A 38 -9.02 -3.89 -10.48
C PHE A 38 -8.64 -4.51 -11.81
N TRP A 39 -8.08 -5.72 -11.81
CA TRP A 39 -7.73 -6.41 -13.05
C TRP A 39 -8.92 -7.25 -13.57
N THR A 40 -9.19 -8.35 -12.85
CA THR A 40 -10.30 -9.29 -13.16
C THR A 40 -10.70 -9.98 -11.86
N TRP A 41 -11.84 -10.74 -11.87
CA TRP A 41 -12.27 -11.53 -10.74
C TRP A 41 -11.28 -12.65 -10.36
N SER A 42 -10.42 -13.17 -11.23
CA SER A 42 -9.43 -14.20 -10.95
C SER A 42 -8.12 -13.63 -10.42
N SER A 43 -7.78 -12.40 -10.81
CA SER A 43 -6.54 -11.70 -10.42
C SER A 43 -6.74 -10.72 -9.28
N GLY A 44 -7.99 -10.27 -9.08
CA GLY A 44 -8.39 -9.39 -7.99
C GLY A 44 -7.97 -7.94 -8.17
N TYR A 45 -7.80 -7.27 -7.04
CA TYR A 45 -7.45 -5.85 -6.97
C TYR A 45 -5.95 -5.62 -7.10
N ILE A 46 -5.60 -4.46 -7.66
CA ILE A 46 -4.27 -3.89 -7.58
C ILE A 46 -4.13 -3.25 -6.19
N MET A 47 -3.15 -3.70 -5.42
CA MET A 47 -2.92 -3.24 -4.04
C MET A 47 -2.25 -1.87 -4.03
N ALA A 48 -1.36 -1.66 -5.01
CA ALA A 48 -0.64 -0.41 -5.18
C ALA A 48 -0.19 -0.28 -6.64
N LYS A 49 -0.12 0.97 -7.15
CA LYS A 49 0.12 1.25 -8.56
C LYS A 49 0.98 2.49 -8.73
N VAL A 50 2.05 2.35 -9.52
CA VAL A 50 2.88 3.45 -9.99
C VAL A 50 3.05 3.35 -11.49
N GLU A 51 2.83 4.44 -12.20
CA GLU A 51 3.05 4.57 -13.63
C GLU A 51 3.84 5.84 -13.92
N GLY A 52 4.76 5.76 -14.86
CA GLY A 52 5.60 6.90 -15.22
C GLY A 52 6.70 6.53 -16.20
N HIS A 53 7.78 7.30 -16.17
CA HIS A 53 8.95 7.10 -17.01
C HIS A 53 10.24 7.25 -16.21
N SER A 54 11.25 6.48 -16.57
CA SER A 54 12.60 6.59 -16.01
C SER A 54 13.64 6.43 -17.13
N PRO A 55 14.70 7.22 -17.14
CA PRO A 55 15.80 7.03 -18.07
C PRO A 55 16.56 5.72 -17.85
N SER A 56 16.41 5.10 -16.67
CA SER A 56 17.00 3.78 -16.34
C SER A 56 16.14 2.61 -16.83
N SER A 57 14.89 2.84 -17.24
CA SER A 57 14.03 1.79 -17.77
C SER A 57 14.43 1.42 -19.19
N THR A 58 14.58 0.11 -19.45
CA THR A 58 14.83 -0.45 -20.79
C THR A 58 13.55 -0.66 -21.60
N ALA A 59 12.38 -0.46 -21.01
CA ALA A 59 11.12 -0.50 -21.73
C ALA A 59 11.01 0.64 -22.74
N SER A 60 10.18 0.45 -23.78
CA SER A 60 9.98 1.47 -24.82
C SER A 60 9.63 2.82 -24.21
N PHE A 61 10.30 3.88 -24.67
CA PHE A 61 10.16 5.25 -24.17
C PHE A 61 10.49 5.43 -22.68
N GLY A 62 11.26 4.52 -22.06
CA GLY A 62 11.57 4.56 -20.64
C GLY A 62 10.38 4.30 -19.71
N LEU A 63 9.36 3.62 -20.19
CA LEU A 63 8.11 3.38 -19.47
C LEU A 63 8.33 2.61 -18.17
N LEU A 64 7.60 3.01 -17.12
CA LEU A 64 7.41 2.26 -15.88
C LEU A 64 5.92 1.98 -15.70
N VAL A 65 5.55 0.71 -15.53
CA VAL A 65 4.19 0.26 -15.22
C VAL A 65 4.29 -0.77 -14.10
N LEU A 66 4.07 -0.33 -12.88
CA LEU A 66 4.26 -1.15 -11.68
C LEU A 66 2.91 -1.31 -10.98
N HIS A 67 2.20 -2.38 -11.34
CA HIS A 67 0.91 -2.74 -10.75
C HIS A 67 1.12 -3.92 -9.81
N ILE A 68 1.12 -3.67 -8.51
CA ILE A 68 1.32 -4.67 -7.47
C ILE A 68 -0.03 -5.24 -7.08
N GLY A 69 -0.21 -6.52 -7.29
CA GLY A 69 -1.43 -7.25 -6.94
C GLY A 69 -1.11 -8.59 -6.29
N GLY A 70 -2.13 -9.44 -6.20
CA GLY A 70 -2.06 -10.73 -5.52
C GLY A 70 -2.66 -10.66 -4.12
N PHE A 71 -3.57 -11.60 -3.82
CA PHE A 71 -4.28 -11.65 -2.54
C PHE A 71 -4.15 -13.00 -1.82
N GLY A 72 -3.34 -13.90 -2.36
CA GLY A 72 -3.07 -15.23 -1.81
C GLY A 72 -1.65 -15.70 -2.11
N ALA A 73 -1.26 -16.80 -1.46
CA ALA A 73 0.03 -17.43 -1.68
C ALA A 73 0.22 -17.85 -3.15
N PRO A 74 1.46 -17.86 -3.68
CA PRO A 74 2.69 -17.53 -2.94
C PRO A 74 3.08 -16.03 -2.99
N TYR A 75 2.35 -15.17 -3.69
CA TYR A 75 2.74 -13.78 -3.94
C TYR A 75 1.68 -12.76 -3.48
N PRO A 76 1.38 -12.67 -2.16
CA PRO A 76 0.45 -11.67 -1.67
C PRO A 76 1.05 -10.27 -1.75
N GLY A 77 0.28 -9.32 -2.28
CA GLY A 77 0.64 -7.89 -2.31
C GLY A 77 0.15 -7.12 -1.08
N GLN A 78 -0.78 -7.66 -0.27
CA GLN A 78 -1.24 -6.96 0.93
C GLN A 78 -0.15 -6.90 1.98
N ARG A 79 -0.09 -5.77 2.71
CA ARG A 79 0.76 -5.63 3.90
C ARG A 79 -0.01 -4.92 5.01
N ILE A 80 0.13 -5.41 6.24
CA ILE A 80 -0.35 -4.70 7.42
C ILE A 80 0.80 -3.88 7.95
N VAL A 81 0.57 -2.58 8.13
CA VAL A 81 1.55 -1.65 8.65
C VAL A 81 1.06 -1.03 9.96
N THR A 82 1.98 -0.81 10.88
CA THR A 82 1.70 -0.25 12.20
C THR A 82 2.76 0.81 12.52
N PRO A 83 2.66 2.01 11.93
CA PRO A 83 3.61 3.08 12.20
C PRO A 83 3.61 3.47 13.68
N SER A 84 4.80 3.65 14.25
CA SER A 84 4.97 4.05 15.64
C SER A 84 4.52 5.50 15.86
N PHE A 85 3.85 5.76 16.97
CA PHE A 85 3.55 7.11 17.44
C PHE A 85 4.74 7.79 18.15
N ASN A 86 5.93 7.15 18.17
CA ASN A 86 7.14 7.73 18.77
C ASN A 86 6.94 8.19 20.23
N SER A 87 6.31 7.34 21.04
CA SER A 87 5.94 7.59 22.44
C SER A 87 4.79 8.60 22.63
N ALA A 88 4.26 9.21 21.58
CA ALA A 88 3.03 10.00 21.67
C ALA A 88 1.80 9.10 21.88
N GLN A 89 0.73 9.69 22.38
CA GLN A 89 -0.53 8.98 22.63
C GLN A 89 -1.70 9.76 22.02
N ALA A 90 -2.53 9.05 21.27
CA ALA A 90 -3.80 9.55 20.77
C ALA A 90 -4.88 9.35 21.84
N VAL A 91 -5.46 10.42 22.35
CA VAL A 91 -6.48 10.38 23.39
C VAL A 91 -7.84 10.63 22.78
N VAL A 92 -8.69 9.62 22.76
CA VAL A 92 -10.07 9.72 22.32
C VAL A 92 -10.99 9.91 23.52
N THR A 93 -11.80 10.94 23.51
CA THR A 93 -12.84 11.21 24.53
C THR A 93 -14.12 11.64 23.83
N ALA A 94 -15.19 11.85 24.59
CA ALA A 94 -16.43 12.41 24.04
C ALA A 94 -16.24 13.77 23.32
N ASN A 95 -15.18 14.51 23.67
CA ASN A 95 -14.92 15.87 23.19
C ASN A 95 -13.59 15.99 22.42
N THR A 96 -12.81 14.92 22.31
CA THR A 96 -11.48 14.93 21.68
C THR A 96 -11.40 13.88 20.58
N VAL A 97 -11.11 14.33 19.37
CA VAL A 97 -10.84 13.47 18.21
C VAL A 97 -9.39 13.72 17.77
N PRO A 98 -8.46 12.85 18.14
CA PRO A 98 -7.06 13.02 17.78
C PRO A 98 -6.86 12.92 16.26
N ARG A 99 -5.85 13.62 15.78
CA ARG A 99 -5.41 13.59 14.38
C ARG A 99 -3.98 13.06 14.30
N VAL A 100 -3.79 12.01 13.51
CA VAL A 100 -2.48 11.45 13.21
C VAL A 100 -2.07 11.92 11.82
N PHE A 101 -0.97 12.65 11.75
CA PHE A 101 -0.38 13.09 10.48
C PHE A 101 0.71 12.10 10.09
N MET A 102 0.64 11.62 8.87
CA MET A 102 1.55 10.60 8.38
C MET A 102 2.29 11.09 7.14
N LYS A 103 3.54 10.66 7.00
CA LYS A 103 4.32 10.76 5.76
C LYS A 103 4.32 9.42 5.06
N ALA A 104 4.28 9.45 3.73
CA ALA A 104 4.57 8.33 2.87
C ALA A 104 5.80 8.70 2.03
N ASP A 105 6.90 8.01 2.23
CA ASP A 105 8.10 8.15 1.40
C ASP A 105 8.00 7.18 0.21
N ILE A 106 7.64 7.71 -0.94
CA ILE A 106 7.47 6.89 -2.16
C ILE A 106 8.80 6.30 -2.64
N ASN A 107 9.93 6.87 -2.25
CA ASN A 107 11.25 6.37 -2.62
C ASN A 107 11.53 4.99 -2.01
N GLU A 108 10.94 4.69 -0.84
CA GLU A 108 11.04 3.37 -0.21
C GLU A 108 10.52 2.23 -1.10
N TRP A 109 9.60 2.50 -2.02
CA TRP A 109 9.16 1.47 -2.98
C TRP A 109 10.31 0.86 -3.79
N PHE A 110 11.44 1.57 -3.90
CA PHE A 110 12.53 1.21 -4.79
C PHE A 110 13.83 0.86 -4.07
N GLN A 111 13.86 0.94 -2.74
CA GLN A 111 15.12 0.85 -1.99
C GLN A 111 15.16 -0.23 -0.93
N THR A 112 14.23 -0.25 0.01
CA THR A 112 14.35 -1.04 1.24
C THR A 112 13.12 -1.93 1.49
N PRO A 113 13.29 -3.24 1.76
CA PRO A 113 14.55 -4.00 1.85
C PRO A 113 15.15 -4.42 0.49
N ASN A 114 14.46 -4.17 -0.63
CA ASN A 114 14.86 -4.62 -1.95
C ASN A 114 15.21 -3.42 -2.84
N VAL A 115 16.44 -3.36 -3.33
CA VAL A 115 16.81 -2.37 -4.36
C VAL A 115 16.21 -2.78 -5.69
N ILE A 116 15.39 -1.92 -6.28
CA ILE A 116 14.71 -2.16 -7.55
C ILE A 116 15.52 -1.58 -8.70
N ASP A 117 15.95 -2.44 -9.58
CA ASP A 117 16.64 -2.05 -10.81
C ASP A 117 15.63 -1.90 -11.96
N PHE A 118 15.35 -0.67 -12.37
CA PHE A 118 14.43 -0.35 -13.46
C PHE A 118 14.92 -0.83 -14.83
N SER A 119 16.20 -1.18 -14.97
CA SER A 119 16.68 -1.80 -16.21
C SER A 119 16.11 -3.20 -16.42
N SER A 120 15.77 -3.89 -15.34
CA SER A 120 15.25 -5.26 -15.34
C SER A 120 13.79 -5.37 -14.87
N ILE A 121 13.32 -4.47 -14.00
CA ILE A 121 11.96 -4.47 -13.44
C ILE A 121 11.29 -3.14 -13.77
N ASN A 122 10.64 -3.06 -14.91
CA ASN A 122 10.05 -1.82 -15.43
C ASN A 122 8.57 -1.95 -15.84
N VAL A 123 8.14 -3.14 -16.27
CA VAL A 123 6.73 -3.40 -16.58
C VAL A 123 6.29 -4.63 -15.79
N MET A 124 5.33 -4.46 -14.90
CA MET A 124 4.80 -5.51 -14.05
C MET A 124 3.30 -5.30 -13.84
N ASN A 125 2.51 -6.27 -14.24
CA ASN A 125 1.05 -6.22 -14.18
C ASN A 125 0.44 -7.58 -13.76
N THR A 126 1.23 -8.43 -13.12
CA THR A 126 0.81 -9.74 -12.62
C THR A 126 1.48 -10.01 -11.26
N PRO A 127 0.83 -10.77 -10.36
CA PRO A 127 1.48 -11.24 -9.15
C PRO A 127 2.69 -12.12 -9.44
N GLY A 128 3.75 -11.97 -8.66
CA GLY A 128 4.98 -12.74 -8.83
C GLY A 128 6.06 -12.35 -7.82
N PRO A 129 7.28 -12.94 -7.91
CA PRO A 129 8.37 -12.61 -7.01
C PRO A 129 8.67 -11.10 -6.96
N ASN A 130 8.72 -10.45 -8.12
CA ASN A 130 8.98 -9.01 -8.19
C ASN A 130 7.87 -8.18 -7.50
N SER A 131 6.59 -8.55 -7.66
CA SER A 131 5.51 -7.83 -6.96
C SER A 131 5.62 -7.97 -5.44
N THR A 132 6.13 -9.09 -4.94
CA THR A 132 6.41 -9.30 -3.52
C THR A 132 7.52 -8.38 -3.03
N MET A 133 8.60 -8.18 -3.81
CA MET A 133 9.67 -7.23 -3.46
C MET A 133 9.13 -5.81 -3.26
N PHE A 134 8.27 -5.34 -4.15
CA PHE A 134 7.61 -4.04 -3.98
C PHE A 134 6.69 -4.02 -2.76
N ALA A 135 5.98 -5.11 -2.51
CA ALA A 135 5.09 -5.20 -1.35
C ALA A 135 5.88 -5.15 -0.03
N ASP A 136 7.04 -5.77 0.02
CA ASP A 136 7.94 -5.69 1.17
C ASP A 136 8.52 -4.28 1.33
N ASN A 137 8.83 -3.61 0.23
CA ASN A 137 9.35 -2.25 0.24
C ASN A 137 8.31 -1.23 0.72
N TYR A 138 7.08 -1.23 0.16
CA TYR A 138 6.11 -0.22 0.56
C TYR A 138 5.54 -0.43 1.98
N MET A 139 5.86 -1.54 2.62
CA MET A 139 5.42 -1.82 3.97
C MET A 139 5.97 -0.83 5.00
N ASP A 140 7.17 -0.32 4.80
CA ASP A 140 7.84 0.61 5.70
C ASP A 140 7.90 2.07 5.22
N MET A 141 7.26 2.39 4.09
CA MET A 141 7.22 3.75 3.55
C MET A 141 6.48 4.75 4.44
N PHE A 142 5.69 4.27 5.40
CA PHE A 142 4.88 5.15 6.24
C PHE A 142 5.52 5.42 7.59
N SER A 143 5.56 6.69 7.97
CA SER A 143 5.94 7.14 9.31
C SER A 143 4.92 8.13 9.86
N VAL A 144 4.84 8.23 11.19
CA VAL A 144 4.05 9.27 11.84
C VAL A 144 4.88 10.53 11.93
N ASP A 145 4.41 11.60 11.31
CA ASP A 145 5.01 12.93 11.38
C ASP A 145 4.66 13.66 12.66
N SER A 146 3.38 13.70 12.97
CA SER A 146 2.89 14.34 14.20
C SER A 146 1.54 13.78 14.63
N LEU A 147 1.20 13.98 15.91
CA LEU A 147 -0.07 13.64 16.50
C LEU A 147 -0.61 14.87 17.27
N ARG A 148 -1.89 15.17 17.09
CA ARG A 148 -2.60 16.24 17.80
C ARG A 148 -3.87 15.67 18.42
N ASN A 149 -4.03 15.87 19.73
CA ASN A 149 -5.24 15.59 20.48
C ASN A 149 -6.20 16.77 20.45
#